data_e8dbda0e678fd935008d603699762dac
#
_entry.id   e8dbda0e678fd935008d603699762dac
#
_cell.length_a   1.000
_cell.length_b   1.000
_cell.length_c   1.000
_cell.angle_alpha   90.00
_cell.angle_beta   90.00
_cell.angle_gamma   90.00
#
_symmetry.space_group_name_H-M   'P 1'
#
loop_
_entity.id
_entity.type
_entity.pdbx_description
1 polymer ?
#
loop_
_entity_poly.entity_id
_entity_poly.type
_entity_poly.pdbx_seq_one_letter_code
_entity_poly.pdbx_strand_id
1 'polypeptide(L)'
;GGGSLETLYHKGNAYDLKDYSDRLECTTYKMGGLPDINTERPSFQDYFIDFINDCIACGADGFRYDTAKHIGLPDDPKEDDGFENNFWERVTTEIDKADDMFIYGEVLQGNNDRITDYIDAIGRTTSSTYGSKIRSAVENNMIDTSAVKEYWLGNAPLNMVTWVESHDNYINDGTWAQLNKDQVILGWSIITARKDGTPLFFSRPYNSSVEDEWGMNRIGV
;
A
#
# COMPACT_ATOMS: atom_id res chain seq x y z
N GLY A 1 -9.05 1.99 24.61
CA GLY A 1 -9.68 0.81 24.10
C GLY A 1 -9.77 -0.28 25.14
N GLY A 2 -10.97 -0.74 25.44
CA GLY A 2 -11.27 -1.63 26.55
C GLY A 2 -11.23 -3.11 26.20
N GLY A 3 -10.13 -3.64 25.69
CA GLY A 3 -10.00 -5.06 25.43
C GLY A 3 -8.77 -5.65 26.12
N SER A 4 -8.79 -6.94 26.48
CA SER A 4 -7.58 -7.67 26.83
C SER A 4 -6.74 -7.90 25.57
N LEU A 5 -5.44 -8.16 25.73
CA LEU A 5 -4.57 -8.55 24.59
C LEU A 5 -5.14 -9.76 23.83
N GLU A 6 -5.76 -10.70 24.54
CA GLU A 6 -6.40 -11.88 23.95
C GLU A 6 -7.57 -11.56 23.02
N THR A 7 -8.18 -10.39 23.18
CA THR A 7 -9.31 -9.95 22.35
C THR A 7 -8.95 -8.89 21.32
N LEU A 8 -7.72 -8.39 21.33
CA LEU A 8 -7.23 -7.40 20.37
C LEU A 8 -6.83 -8.03 19.04
N TYR A 9 -6.36 -9.27 19.06
CA TYR A 9 -5.86 -9.98 17.90
C TYR A 9 -6.88 -11.01 17.40
N HIS A 10 -6.76 -11.37 16.14
CA HIS A 10 -7.45 -12.55 15.59
C HIS A 10 -6.99 -13.84 16.29
N LYS A 11 -7.84 -14.85 16.33
CA LYS A 11 -7.46 -16.19 16.80
C LYS A 11 -6.37 -16.80 15.90
N GLY A 12 -6.46 -16.51 14.59
CA GLY A 12 -5.45 -16.86 13.59
C GLY A 12 -4.06 -16.30 13.86
N ASN A 13 -3.95 -15.27 14.72
CA ASN A 13 -2.65 -14.74 15.20
C ASN A 13 -1.77 -15.77 15.92
N ALA A 14 -2.29 -16.95 16.24
CA ALA A 14 -1.48 -18.08 16.72
C ALA A 14 -0.60 -18.72 15.62
N TYR A 15 -0.91 -18.45 14.35
CA TYR A 15 -0.27 -19.06 13.18
C TYR A 15 0.43 -17.99 12.33
N ASP A 16 1.47 -18.40 11.62
CA ASP A 16 2.12 -17.57 10.62
C ASP A 16 1.45 -17.79 9.25
N LEU A 17 1.20 -16.71 8.52
CA LEU A 17 0.69 -16.73 7.15
C LEU A 17 1.65 -17.52 6.24
N LYS A 18 1.11 -18.49 5.51
CA LYS A 18 1.86 -19.36 4.58
C LYS A 18 1.28 -19.34 3.17
N ASP A 19 -0.03 -19.27 3.06
CA ASP A 19 -0.73 -19.27 1.78
C ASP A 19 -1.41 -17.93 1.53
N TYR A 20 -0.74 -17.06 0.77
CA TYR A 20 -1.28 -15.75 0.37
C TYR A 20 -2.50 -15.85 -0.57
N SER A 21 -2.84 -17.05 -1.06
CA SER A 21 -4.06 -17.26 -1.83
C SER A 21 -5.26 -17.67 -0.98
N ASP A 22 -5.03 -18.13 0.24
CA ASP A 22 -6.09 -18.36 1.22
C ASP A 22 -6.46 -17.02 1.89
N ARG A 23 -7.68 -16.56 1.63
CA ARG A 23 -8.12 -15.27 2.13
C ARG A 23 -8.29 -15.22 3.65
N LEU A 24 -8.68 -16.33 4.28
CA LEU A 24 -8.75 -16.38 5.74
C LEU A 24 -7.36 -16.27 6.37
N GLU A 25 -6.38 -17.03 5.86
CA GLU A 25 -4.99 -16.88 6.33
C GLU A 25 -4.47 -15.47 6.09
N CYS A 26 -4.72 -14.94 4.90
CA CYS A 26 -4.21 -13.64 4.48
C CYS A 26 -4.72 -12.49 5.37
N THR A 27 -5.93 -12.60 5.92
CA THR A 27 -6.58 -11.53 6.68
C THR A 27 -6.63 -11.76 8.19
N THR A 28 -6.14 -12.90 8.67
CA THR A 28 -6.22 -13.22 10.12
C THR A 28 -4.95 -13.82 10.73
N TYR A 29 -3.94 -14.22 9.91
CA TYR A 29 -2.71 -14.82 10.39
C TYR A 29 -1.56 -13.80 10.43
N LYS A 30 -0.59 -14.03 11.29
CA LYS A 30 0.61 -13.19 11.39
C LYS A 30 1.39 -13.18 10.08
N MET A 31 1.73 -12.00 9.60
CA MET A 31 2.62 -11.84 8.46
C MET A 31 4.02 -11.46 8.92
N GLY A 32 5.02 -12.29 8.57
CA GLY A 32 6.42 -12.03 8.93
C GLY A 32 6.68 -11.93 10.44
N GLY A 33 5.87 -12.62 11.25
CA GLY A 33 5.96 -12.58 12.72
C GLY A 33 5.30 -11.36 13.36
N LEU A 34 4.72 -10.44 12.58
CA LEU A 34 3.97 -9.29 13.08
C LEU A 34 2.58 -9.75 13.55
N PRO A 35 2.15 -9.31 14.75
CA PRO A 35 0.83 -9.64 15.25
C PRO A 35 -0.28 -9.09 14.36
N ASP A 36 -1.31 -9.89 14.15
CA ASP A 36 -2.48 -9.52 13.34
C ASP A 36 -3.62 -9.04 14.23
N ILE A 37 -3.98 -7.77 14.09
CA ILE A 37 -5.04 -7.12 14.87
C ILE A 37 -6.39 -7.49 14.27
N ASN A 38 -7.36 -7.84 15.14
CA ASN A 38 -8.74 -8.06 14.72
C ASN A 38 -9.38 -6.73 14.32
N THR A 39 -9.27 -6.40 13.03
CA THR A 39 -9.79 -5.17 12.43
C THR A 39 -11.31 -5.13 12.32
N GLU A 40 -11.99 -6.26 12.50
CA GLU A 40 -13.45 -6.37 12.52
C GLU A 40 -14.06 -5.93 13.84
N ARG A 41 -13.26 -5.76 14.90
CA ARG A 41 -13.77 -5.37 16.21
C ARG A 41 -14.20 -3.89 16.24
N PRO A 42 -15.47 -3.60 16.59
CA PRO A 42 -15.93 -2.20 16.64
C PRO A 42 -15.11 -1.31 17.58
N SER A 43 -14.67 -1.83 18.72
CA SER A 43 -13.87 -1.05 19.68
C SER A 43 -12.46 -0.72 19.16
N PHE A 44 -11.89 -1.54 18.29
CA PHE A 44 -10.64 -1.22 17.59
C PHE A 44 -10.91 -0.18 16.51
N GLN A 45 -11.95 -0.39 15.71
CA GLN A 45 -12.33 0.54 14.65
C GLN A 45 -12.62 1.94 15.20
N ASP A 46 -13.38 2.05 16.30
CA ASP A 46 -13.65 3.34 16.96
C ASP A 46 -12.35 4.03 17.39
N TYR A 47 -11.46 3.31 18.05
CA TYR A 47 -10.16 3.83 18.46
C TYR A 47 -9.31 4.27 17.24
N PHE A 48 -9.34 3.50 16.15
CA PHE A 48 -8.58 3.79 14.95
C PHE A 48 -9.14 5.02 14.21
N ILE A 49 -10.47 5.17 14.15
CA ILE A 49 -11.13 6.35 13.59
C ILE A 49 -10.78 7.61 14.42
N ASP A 50 -10.82 7.52 15.75
CA ASP A 50 -10.39 8.62 16.62
C ASP A 50 -8.94 9.03 16.33
N PHE A 51 -8.02 8.05 16.18
CA PHE A 51 -6.63 8.31 15.81
C PHE A 51 -6.50 8.99 14.44
N ILE A 52 -7.25 8.54 13.44
CA ILE A 52 -7.28 9.17 12.10
C ILE A 52 -7.77 10.61 12.20
N ASN A 53 -8.83 10.86 12.98
CA ASN A 53 -9.39 12.21 13.17
C ASN A 53 -8.40 13.14 13.89
N ASP A 54 -7.63 12.63 14.85
CA ASP A 54 -6.54 13.38 15.47
C ASP A 54 -5.46 13.76 14.43
N CYS A 55 -5.12 12.85 13.51
CA CYS A 55 -4.20 13.16 12.42
C CYS A 55 -4.76 14.24 11.47
N ILE A 56 -6.05 14.17 11.13
CA ILE A 56 -6.73 15.18 10.30
C ILE A 56 -6.75 16.53 11.01
N ALA A 57 -7.01 16.57 12.30
CA ALA A 57 -6.96 17.78 13.11
C ALA A 57 -5.54 18.38 13.17
N CYS A 58 -4.50 17.56 13.06
CA CYS A 58 -3.11 17.98 12.94
C CYS A 58 -2.71 18.40 11.53
N GLY A 59 -3.58 18.28 10.53
CA GLY A 59 -3.36 18.77 9.17
C GLY A 59 -3.02 17.67 8.15
N ALA A 60 -3.34 16.42 8.42
CA ALA A 60 -3.23 15.37 7.40
C ALA A 60 -4.29 15.59 6.31
N ASP A 61 -3.87 15.48 5.04
CA ASP A 61 -4.74 15.61 3.86
C ASP A 61 -5.05 14.25 3.22
N GLY A 62 -4.57 13.15 3.80
CA GLY A 62 -4.82 11.79 3.31
C GLY A 62 -4.00 10.74 4.03
N PHE A 63 -4.24 9.48 3.66
CA PHE A 63 -3.65 8.31 4.32
C PHE A 63 -3.24 7.23 3.33
N ARG A 64 -2.09 6.63 3.58
CA ARG A 64 -1.69 5.36 2.99
C ARG A 64 -1.93 4.25 4.01
N TYR A 65 -2.74 3.30 3.65
CA TYR A 65 -2.90 2.07 4.41
C TYR A 65 -1.88 1.04 3.92
N ASP A 66 -0.93 0.76 4.79
CA ASP A 66 0.09 -0.25 4.57
C ASP A 66 -0.53 -1.64 4.53
N THR A 67 0.02 -2.54 3.70
CA THR A 67 -0.41 -3.94 3.60
C THR A 67 -1.94 -4.15 3.54
N ALA A 68 -2.66 -3.27 2.85
CA ALA A 68 -4.12 -3.21 2.86
C ALA A 68 -4.79 -4.56 2.49
N LYS A 69 -4.15 -5.40 1.68
CA LYS A 69 -4.68 -6.71 1.30
C LYS A 69 -4.81 -7.71 2.46
N HIS A 70 -4.20 -7.39 3.61
CA HIS A 70 -4.28 -8.19 4.83
C HIS A 70 -5.42 -7.77 5.75
N ILE A 71 -6.29 -6.87 5.33
CA ILE A 71 -7.53 -6.50 6.00
C ILE A 71 -8.71 -6.98 5.15
N GLY A 72 -9.68 -7.63 5.79
CA GLY A 72 -10.80 -8.30 5.12
C GLY A 72 -11.69 -7.38 4.31
N LEU A 73 -12.11 -7.86 3.14
CA LEU A 73 -13.20 -7.29 2.36
C LEU A 73 -14.54 -7.89 2.82
N PRO A 74 -15.68 -7.24 2.56
CA PRO A 74 -16.98 -7.65 3.10
C PRO A 74 -17.37 -9.12 2.81
N ASP A 75 -16.89 -9.68 1.71
CA ASP A 75 -17.16 -11.06 1.28
C ASP A 75 -16.02 -12.04 1.57
N ASP A 76 -14.92 -11.59 2.20
CA ASP A 76 -13.85 -12.48 2.62
C ASP A 76 -14.31 -13.42 3.75
N PRO A 77 -13.76 -14.64 3.82
CA PRO A 77 -13.90 -15.49 4.98
C PRO A 77 -13.44 -14.77 6.25
N LYS A 78 -14.12 -14.99 7.34
CA LYS A 78 -13.81 -14.38 8.64
C LYS A 78 -13.83 -15.39 9.77
N GLU A 79 -13.28 -15.02 10.90
CA GLU A 79 -13.38 -15.82 12.12
C GLU A 79 -14.81 -15.85 12.65
N ASP A 80 -15.15 -16.95 13.36
CA ASP A 80 -16.43 -17.09 14.02
C ASP A 80 -16.40 -16.35 15.38
N ASP A 81 -16.45 -15.03 15.33
CA ASP A 81 -16.45 -14.13 16.48
C ASP A 81 -17.63 -13.16 16.49
N GLY A 82 -18.49 -13.22 15.47
CA GLY A 82 -19.71 -12.43 15.34
C GLY A 82 -19.50 -11.01 14.79
N PHE A 83 -18.29 -10.67 14.36
CA PHE A 83 -18.02 -9.37 13.73
C PHE A 83 -18.06 -9.45 12.21
N GLU A 84 -18.22 -8.29 11.55
CA GLU A 84 -18.30 -8.18 10.10
C GLU A 84 -17.05 -7.51 9.54
N ASN A 85 -16.66 -7.90 8.32
CA ASN A 85 -15.56 -7.29 7.57
C ASN A 85 -15.98 -5.90 7.04
N ASN A 86 -16.14 -4.93 7.91
CA ASN A 86 -16.61 -3.57 7.58
C ASN A 86 -15.56 -2.48 7.90
N PHE A 87 -14.32 -2.87 8.18
CA PHE A 87 -13.26 -1.92 8.50
C PHE A 87 -13.11 -0.84 7.42
N TRP A 88 -13.02 -1.24 6.16
CA TRP A 88 -12.82 -0.31 5.05
C TRP A 88 -13.96 0.69 4.93
N GLU A 89 -15.21 0.23 5.00
CA GLU A 89 -16.38 1.11 4.98
C GLU A 89 -16.28 2.19 6.05
N ARG A 90 -15.97 1.79 7.29
CA ARG A 90 -15.91 2.71 8.42
C ARG A 90 -14.76 3.72 8.31
N VAL A 91 -13.56 3.25 8.01
CA VAL A 91 -12.36 4.13 7.97
C VAL A 91 -12.30 5.02 6.73
N THR A 92 -13.14 4.79 5.74
CA THR A 92 -13.24 5.65 4.55
C THR A 92 -14.44 6.58 4.56
N THR A 93 -15.44 6.35 5.44
CA THR A 93 -16.68 7.14 5.43
C THR A 93 -16.99 7.81 6.77
N GLU A 94 -16.52 7.27 7.91
CA GLU A 94 -16.84 7.78 9.25
C GLU A 94 -15.77 8.73 9.81
N ILE A 95 -14.67 8.95 9.09
CA ILE A 95 -13.62 9.89 9.48
C ILE A 95 -14.01 11.34 9.14
N ASP A 96 -13.42 12.28 9.83
CA ASP A 96 -13.61 13.70 9.55
C ASP A 96 -13.17 14.04 8.11
N LYS A 97 -13.96 14.86 7.42
CA LYS A 97 -13.67 15.29 6.03
C LYS A 97 -13.39 14.13 5.06
N ALA A 98 -14.05 13.00 5.21
CA ALA A 98 -13.82 11.80 4.41
C ALA A 98 -13.74 12.08 2.90
N ASP A 99 -14.64 12.91 2.37
CA ASP A 99 -14.70 13.28 0.94
C ASP A 99 -13.48 14.09 0.45
N ASP A 100 -12.78 14.77 1.35
CA ASP A 100 -11.62 15.61 1.03
C ASP A 100 -10.29 14.86 1.18
N MET A 101 -10.29 13.66 1.77
CA MET A 101 -9.07 12.90 2.05
C MET A 101 -8.56 12.15 0.83
N PHE A 102 -7.26 12.23 0.58
CA PHE A 102 -6.60 11.37 -0.39
C PHE A 102 -6.23 10.03 0.27
N ILE A 103 -7.03 8.99 0.03
CA ILE A 103 -6.83 7.67 0.63
C ILE A 103 -6.41 6.67 -0.43
N TYR A 104 -5.43 5.83 -0.11
CA TYR A 104 -5.06 4.67 -0.91
C TYR A 104 -4.52 3.52 -0.07
N GLY A 105 -4.75 2.31 -0.53
CA GLY A 105 -4.21 1.09 0.07
C GLY A 105 -2.98 0.59 -0.68
N GLU A 106 -2.00 0.10 0.06
CA GLU A 106 -0.95 -0.69 -0.54
C GLU A 106 -1.47 -2.11 -0.79
N VAL A 107 -1.66 -2.43 -2.05
CA VAL A 107 -2.01 -3.78 -2.51
C VAL A 107 -0.99 -4.18 -3.54
N LEU A 108 -0.07 -5.07 -3.18
CA LEU A 108 0.89 -5.62 -4.13
C LEU A 108 0.15 -6.48 -5.14
N GLN A 109 0.42 -6.24 -6.44
CA GLN A 109 -0.30 -6.91 -7.52
C GLN A 109 0.21 -8.33 -7.74
N GLY A 110 -0.72 -9.27 -7.65
CA GLY A 110 -0.54 -10.67 -7.96
C GLY A 110 -1.87 -11.29 -8.40
N ASN A 111 -1.90 -12.57 -8.64
CA ASN A 111 -3.07 -13.25 -9.21
C ASN A 111 -4.31 -13.26 -8.28
N ASN A 112 -4.11 -13.15 -6.97
CA ASN A 112 -5.15 -13.29 -5.96
C ASN A 112 -5.34 -12.03 -5.11
N ASP A 113 -4.76 -10.89 -5.49
CA ASP A 113 -4.71 -9.72 -4.62
C ASP A 113 -5.97 -8.83 -4.69
N ARG A 114 -6.99 -9.23 -5.43
CA ARG A 114 -8.31 -8.60 -5.46
C ARG A 114 -8.28 -7.07 -5.62
N ILE A 115 -7.39 -6.57 -6.46
CA ILE A 115 -7.11 -5.12 -6.59
C ILE A 115 -8.38 -4.30 -6.88
N THR A 116 -9.24 -4.79 -7.77
CA THR A 116 -10.48 -4.08 -8.12
C THR A 116 -11.40 -3.95 -6.92
N ASP A 117 -11.52 -5.01 -6.13
CA ASP A 117 -12.37 -5.01 -4.93
C ASP A 117 -11.81 -4.07 -3.86
N TYR A 118 -10.48 -3.99 -3.74
CA TYR A 118 -9.84 -2.99 -2.86
C TYR A 118 -9.96 -1.56 -3.40
N ILE A 119 -9.96 -1.34 -4.71
CA ILE A 119 -10.28 -0.03 -5.27
C ILE A 119 -11.72 0.36 -4.91
N ASP A 120 -12.65 -0.56 -5.02
CA ASP A 120 -14.06 -0.31 -4.66
C ASP A 120 -14.22 -0.01 -3.17
N ALA A 121 -13.44 -0.68 -2.31
CA ALA A 121 -13.50 -0.50 -0.87
C ALA A 121 -12.76 0.75 -0.35
N ILE A 122 -11.61 1.11 -0.95
CA ILE A 122 -10.69 2.16 -0.45
C ILE A 122 -10.69 3.40 -1.34
N GLY A 123 -11.08 3.24 -2.60
CA GLY A 123 -11.05 4.30 -3.61
C GLY A 123 -9.79 4.27 -4.49
N ARG A 124 -8.61 3.94 -3.96
CA ARG A 124 -7.34 3.87 -4.72
C ARG A 124 -6.43 2.78 -4.17
N THR A 125 -5.61 2.23 -5.07
CA THR A 125 -4.56 1.27 -4.69
C THR A 125 -3.25 1.55 -5.40
N THR A 126 -2.18 0.98 -4.89
CA THR A 126 -0.86 1.02 -5.52
C THR A 126 -0.82 0.24 -6.83
N SER A 127 -0.04 0.73 -7.79
CA SER A 127 0.22 0.07 -9.09
C SER A 127 1.65 -0.50 -9.16
N SER A 128 1.92 -1.51 -8.34
CA SER A 128 3.26 -2.08 -8.17
C SER A 128 3.82 -2.72 -9.45
N THR A 129 2.99 -3.44 -10.20
CA THR A 129 3.40 -4.07 -11.48
C THR A 129 3.80 -3.02 -12.52
N TYR A 130 3.07 -1.91 -12.60
CA TYR A 130 3.43 -0.81 -13.50
C TYR A 130 4.76 -0.18 -13.09
N GLY A 131 4.96 0.11 -11.80
CA GLY A 131 6.22 0.62 -11.29
C GLY A 131 7.41 -0.30 -11.61
N SER A 132 7.23 -1.60 -11.44
CA SER A 132 8.24 -2.60 -11.81
C SER A 132 8.58 -2.57 -13.31
N LYS A 133 7.58 -2.44 -14.18
CA LYS A 133 7.80 -2.31 -15.63
C LYS A 133 8.56 -1.04 -15.99
N ILE A 134 8.24 0.08 -15.35
CA ILE A 134 8.95 1.35 -15.59
C ILE A 134 10.40 1.23 -15.13
N ARG A 135 10.67 0.70 -13.95
CA ARG A 135 12.04 0.49 -13.47
C ARG A 135 12.84 -0.39 -14.41
N SER A 136 12.29 -1.52 -14.83
CA SER A 136 12.93 -2.41 -15.78
C SER A 136 13.20 -1.73 -17.14
N ALA A 137 12.27 -0.94 -17.64
CA ALA A 137 12.42 -0.24 -18.91
C ALA A 137 13.55 0.79 -18.88
N VAL A 138 13.64 1.59 -17.81
CA VAL A 138 14.70 2.61 -17.69
C VAL A 138 16.06 2.00 -17.36
N GLU A 139 16.10 0.93 -16.57
CA GLU A 139 17.33 0.19 -16.24
C GLU A 139 17.99 -0.39 -17.50
N ASN A 140 17.18 -1.02 -18.35
CA ASN A 140 17.65 -1.74 -19.53
C ASN A 140 17.68 -0.88 -20.81
N ASN A 141 17.34 0.41 -20.74
CA ASN A 141 17.17 1.30 -21.89
C ASN A 141 16.20 0.75 -22.97
N MET A 142 15.18 0.04 -22.51
CA MET A 142 14.16 -0.58 -23.35
C MET A 142 12.81 0.13 -23.20
N ILE A 143 12.82 1.44 -23.43
CA ILE A 143 11.60 2.26 -23.34
C ILE A 143 10.84 2.13 -24.66
N ASP A 144 10.02 1.12 -24.75
CA ASP A 144 9.08 0.99 -25.85
C ASP A 144 7.66 1.41 -25.44
N THR A 145 6.79 1.51 -26.42
CA THR A 145 5.41 1.96 -26.18
C THR A 145 4.59 0.97 -25.39
N SER A 146 4.98 -0.31 -25.30
CA SER A 146 4.27 -1.32 -24.52
C SER A 146 4.61 -1.22 -23.04
N ALA A 147 5.87 -0.95 -22.70
CA ALA A 147 6.32 -0.76 -21.32
C ALA A 147 5.65 0.46 -20.65
N VAL A 148 5.29 1.48 -21.46
CA VAL A 148 4.77 2.77 -20.96
C VAL A 148 3.27 2.88 -21.04
N LYS A 149 2.58 2.10 -21.88
CA LYS A 149 1.13 2.28 -22.14
C LYS A 149 0.23 1.61 -21.14
N GLU A 150 0.64 0.50 -20.59
CA GLU A 150 -0.26 -0.34 -19.81
C GLU A 150 -0.04 -0.14 -18.32
N TYR A 151 -0.99 0.54 -17.65
CA TYR A 151 -1.29 0.17 -16.29
C TYR A 151 -1.82 -1.26 -16.37
N TRP A 152 -1.16 -2.20 -15.71
CA TRP A 152 -1.54 -3.61 -15.76
C TRP A 152 -3.01 -3.89 -15.40
N LEU A 153 -3.70 -2.96 -14.80
CA LEU A 153 -5.11 -3.05 -14.45
C LEU A 153 -5.91 -2.06 -15.31
N GLY A 154 -6.34 -2.55 -16.46
CA GLY A 154 -7.04 -1.77 -17.45
C GLY A 154 -8.38 -1.16 -17.04
N ASN A 155 -8.96 -1.57 -15.90
CA ASN A 155 -10.33 -1.24 -15.58
C ASN A 155 -10.50 0.03 -14.72
N ALA A 156 -9.45 0.50 -14.02
CA ALA A 156 -9.56 1.68 -13.16
C ALA A 156 -8.25 2.50 -13.11
N PRO A 157 -7.74 2.99 -14.24
CA PRO A 157 -6.45 3.69 -14.28
C PRO A 157 -6.44 4.98 -13.44
N LEU A 158 -7.58 5.63 -13.25
CA LEU A 158 -7.70 6.83 -12.42
C LEU A 158 -7.53 6.55 -10.92
N ASN A 159 -7.76 5.32 -10.50
CA ASN A 159 -7.69 4.87 -9.13
C ASN A 159 -6.32 4.25 -8.77
N MET A 160 -5.36 4.32 -9.69
CA MET A 160 -4.01 3.79 -9.47
C MET A 160 -3.08 4.86 -8.93
N VAL A 161 -2.30 4.49 -7.92
CA VAL A 161 -1.20 5.29 -7.39
C VAL A 161 0.09 4.71 -7.94
N THR A 162 0.86 5.54 -8.64
CA THR A 162 2.05 5.12 -9.41
C THR A 162 3.32 5.75 -8.84
N TRP A 163 4.44 5.07 -9.02
CA TRP A 163 5.76 5.56 -8.63
C TRP A 163 6.84 4.91 -9.50
N VAL A 164 8.02 5.53 -9.53
CA VAL A 164 9.24 4.89 -10.05
C VAL A 164 9.92 4.11 -8.93
N GLU A 165 10.16 4.76 -7.82
CA GLU A 165 10.69 4.17 -6.60
C GLU A 165 9.76 4.45 -5.41
N SER A 166 9.80 3.57 -4.44
CA SER A 166 9.28 3.76 -3.10
C SER A 166 10.39 3.49 -2.08
N HIS A 167 10.13 3.74 -0.80
CA HIS A 167 11.04 3.37 0.29
C HIS A 167 11.38 1.87 0.26
N ASP A 168 10.39 1.01 -0.05
CA ASP A 168 10.60 -0.44 -0.16
C ASP A 168 11.48 -0.83 -1.34
N ASN A 169 11.19 -0.32 -2.54
CA ASN A 169 12.02 -0.61 -3.70
C ASN A 169 13.43 -0.07 -3.52
N TYR A 170 13.57 1.10 -2.92
CA TYR A 170 14.86 1.72 -2.68
C TYR A 170 15.75 0.82 -1.82
N ILE A 171 15.22 0.32 -0.70
CA ILE A 171 15.97 -0.48 0.27
C ILE A 171 15.93 -1.97 -0.09
N ASN A 172 14.74 -2.56 -0.17
CA ASN A 172 14.57 -4.01 -0.25
C ASN A 172 14.92 -4.56 -1.63
N ASP A 173 14.59 -3.83 -2.71
CA ASP A 173 14.92 -4.23 -4.07
C ASP A 173 16.28 -3.69 -4.52
N GLY A 174 16.93 -2.85 -3.72
CA GLY A 174 18.25 -2.30 -4.02
C GLY A 174 18.28 -1.33 -5.20
N THR A 175 17.18 -0.64 -5.50
CA THR A 175 17.14 0.29 -6.64
C THR A 175 18.09 1.45 -6.47
N TRP A 176 18.53 1.76 -5.26
CA TRP A 176 19.57 2.73 -4.96
C TRP A 176 20.90 2.44 -5.68
N ALA A 177 21.19 1.17 -5.96
CA ALA A 177 22.38 0.73 -6.68
C ALA A 177 22.11 0.41 -8.17
N GLN A 178 20.86 0.03 -8.49
CA GLN A 178 20.47 -0.41 -9.83
C GLN A 178 20.14 0.76 -10.76
N LEU A 179 19.46 1.80 -10.23
CA LEU A 179 19.04 2.95 -11.03
C LEU A 179 19.88 4.18 -10.69
N ASN A 180 20.49 4.76 -11.71
CA ASN A 180 21.15 6.05 -11.56
C ASN A 180 20.11 7.20 -11.58
N LYS A 181 20.57 8.41 -11.26
CA LYS A 181 19.72 9.60 -11.19
C LYS A 181 18.95 9.87 -12.48
N ASP A 182 19.61 9.73 -13.63
CA ASP A 182 18.99 10.05 -14.93
C ASP A 182 17.89 9.03 -15.27
N GLN A 183 18.07 7.76 -14.90
CA GLN A 183 17.07 6.72 -15.06
C GLN A 183 15.84 6.97 -14.17
N VAL A 184 16.05 7.41 -12.92
CA VAL A 184 14.94 7.79 -12.02
C VAL A 184 14.18 8.99 -12.57
N ILE A 185 14.88 10.04 -13.03
CA ILE A 185 14.27 11.22 -13.65
C ILE A 185 13.48 10.85 -14.91
N LEU A 186 14.04 9.97 -15.73
CA LEU A 186 13.36 9.49 -16.93
C LEU A 186 12.10 8.71 -16.60
N GLY A 187 12.18 7.77 -15.64
CA GLY A 187 11.02 7.04 -15.14
C GLY A 187 9.94 7.97 -14.60
N TRP A 188 10.33 8.97 -13.80
CA TRP A 188 9.43 10.00 -13.30
C TRP A 188 8.79 10.79 -14.44
N SER A 189 9.55 11.19 -15.43
CA SER A 189 9.03 11.90 -16.60
C SER A 189 7.98 11.08 -17.36
N ILE A 190 8.18 9.76 -17.45
CA ILE A 190 7.23 8.86 -18.08
C ILE A 190 5.91 8.82 -17.29
N ILE A 191 5.95 8.58 -15.98
CA ILE A 191 4.71 8.43 -15.19
C ILE A 191 3.94 9.74 -15.06
N THR A 192 4.62 10.88 -15.00
CA THR A 192 3.97 12.20 -14.91
C THR A 192 3.40 12.69 -16.24
N ALA A 193 3.92 12.21 -17.37
CA ALA A 193 3.38 12.50 -18.69
C ALA A 193 2.06 11.76 -18.97
N ARG A 194 1.66 10.82 -18.12
CA ARG A 194 0.41 10.09 -18.29
C ARG A 194 -0.78 10.89 -17.79
N LYS A 195 -1.88 10.72 -18.50
CA LYS A 195 -3.15 11.36 -18.16
C LYS A 195 -3.78 10.77 -16.88
N ASP A 196 -3.58 9.48 -16.68
CA ASP A 196 -4.29 8.68 -15.67
C ASP A 196 -3.37 8.29 -14.53
N GLY A 197 -3.94 8.06 -13.35
CA GLY A 197 -3.22 7.69 -12.14
C GLY A 197 -2.70 8.90 -11.36
N THR A 198 -2.30 8.66 -10.13
CA THR A 198 -1.69 9.67 -9.26
C THR A 198 -0.22 9.29 -9.06
N PRO A 199 0.74 10.05 -9.62
CA PRO A 199 2.15 9.77 -9.43
C PRO A 199 2.62 10.24 -8.05
N LEU A 200 3.32 9.37 -7.33
CA LEU A 200 4.02 9.69 -6.09
C LEU A 200 5.52 9.77 -6.35
N PHE A 201 6.11 10.86 -5.91
CA PHE A 201 7.54 11.08 -5.99
C PHE A 201 8.22 10.58 -4.71
N PHE A 202 9.23 9.74 -4.87
CA PHE A 202 10.12 9.33 -3.80
C PHE A 202 11.43 10.12 -3.88
N SER A 203 11.69 10.95 -2.88
CA SER A 203 12.96 11.65 -2.75
C SER A 203 13.96 10.72 -2.05
N ARG A 204 15.00 10.31 -2.77
CA ARG A 204 16.07 9.52 -2.18
C ARG A 204 16.70 10.25 -0.99
N PRO A 205 16.94 9.57 0.12
CA PRO A 205 17.61 10.19 1.25
C PRO A 205 19.00 10.66 0.86
N TYR A 206 19.44 11.78 1.44
CA TYR A 206 20.76 12.35 1.22
C TYR A 206 21.62 12.14 2.47
N ASN A 207 22.76 11.51 2.28
CA ASN A 207 23.83 11.49 3.28
C ASN A 207 25.20 11.34 2.57
N SER A 208 26.04 12.31 2.74
CA SER A 208 27.36 12.35 2.08
C SER A 208 28.44 11.56 2.85
N SER A 209 28.17 11.09 4.05
CA SER A 209 29.19 10.57 4.95
C SER A 209 29.14 9.06 5.18
N VAL A 210 27.99 8.42 4.96
CA VAL A 210 27.79 6.99 5.28
C VAL A 210 27.18 6.27 4.08
N GLU A 211 27.77 5.16 3.73
CA GLU A 211 27.26 4.25 2.71
C GLU A 211 26.70 3.02 3.41
N ASP A 212 25.40 2.82 3.33
CA ASP A 212 24.71 1.71 3.96
C ASP A 212 23.49 1.26 3.15
N GLU A 213 22.88 0.16 3.55
CA GLU A 213 21.69 -0.41 2.93
C GLU A 213 20.45 0.49 3.04
N TRP A 214 20.42 1.41 4.00
CA TRP A 214 19.35 2.38 4.18
C TRP A 214 19.49 3.59 3.24
N GLY A 215 20.52 3.58 2.42
CA GLY A 215 20.74 4.61 1.42
C GLY A 215 21.12 5.98 1.99
N MET A 216 21.63 6.02 3.20
CA MET A 216 22.04 7.26 3.87
C MET A 216 23.06 8.08 3.06
N ASN A 217 23.68 7.45 2.10
CA ASN A 217 24.69 8.02 1.22
C ASN A 217 24.13 8.44 -0.14
N ARG A 218 22.82 8.32 -0.34
CA ARG A 218 22.20 8.58 -1.63
C ARG A 218 21.69 10.00 -1.72
N ILE A 219 21.87 10.58 -2.88
CA ILE A 219 21.42 11.94 -3.18
C ILE A 219 19.94 11.89 -3.52
N GLY A 220 19.13 12.72 -2.88
CA GLY A 220 17.77 12.98 -3.30
C GLY A 220 17.72 13.48 -4.74
N VAL A 221 16.66 13.19 -5.45
CA VAL A 221 16.45 13.62 -6.84
C VAL A 221 15.83 15.01 -6.87
#